data_8184760c379d2a18ff5579acbe947316
#
_entry.id   8184760c379d2a18ff5579acbe947316
#
_cell.length_a   1.000
_cell.length_b   1.000
_cell.length_c   1.000
_cell.angle_alpha   90.00
_cell.angle_beta   90.00
_cell.angle_gamma   90.00
#
_symmetry.space_group_name_H-M   'P 1'
#
loop_
_entity.id
_entity.type
_entity.pdbx_description
1 polymer ?
#
loop_
_entity_poly.entity_id
_entity_poly.type
_entity_poly.pdbx_seq_one_letter_code
_entity_poly.pdbx_strand_id
1 'polypeptide(L)'
;MDLLEYMNEKNKEKEAPLASRLRPGTLDEVVGQEHIIGKDKLLYRAIQADKLSSILLFGPPGTGKTTLAKVIAGTTKAEFLQINATAAGKKDMEAVVAKAKENMGMYGRKTILFIDEIHRFNKGQQDYLLPFVEDGTVILIGATTENPYFEVNGALISRSIIFELHPLSEENIKTLLRRAVTDEEKGLGSYHAVIEEDALSFLADISGGDARMALNAIELGVLTTERAEDGVIHITVDVAEECIQKRVLRYDKTGDNHYDTISAFIKSMRGSDPDAAIYYLARMFYAGEDVKFIARRIMICAAEDVSNADPQALVVAVQAAQAVERIGMPESQIILAQAASYVACAPKSNSAVTAIGAAMEYVSTHPEHKIPPYLQDSHYKGAAKLGRGIGYQYAHDFENHYVDQQYLPDEIRDMKFYELSDMGMERVLKEHLTAIKKGGPHGKREE
;
A
#
# COMPACT_ATOMS: atom_id res chain seq x y z
N MET A 1 -11.67 25.12 33.07
CA MET A 1 -10.23 24.90 32.89
C MET A 1 -9.52 25.55 34.07
N ASP A 2 -8.96 24.73 34.97
CA ASP A 2 -8.21 25.21 36.12
C ASP A 2 -6.83 25.77 35.62
N LEU A 3 -6.26 26.71 36.36
CA LEU A 3 -4.95 27.33 36.04
C LEU A 3 -3.85 26.28 35.91
N LEU A 4 -3.91 25.22 36.69
CA LEU A 4 -3.01 24.07 36.62
C LEU A 4 -3.21 23.24 35.33
N GLU A 5 -4.43 23.04 34.88
CA GLU A 5 -4.75 22.39 33.60
C GLU A 5 -4.23 23.22 32.43
N TYR A 6 -4.42 24.54 32.46
CA TYR A 6 -3.90 25.45 31.43
C TYR A 6 -2.37 25.47 31.39
N MET A 7 -1.70 25.50 32.57
CA MET A 7 -0.25 25.44 32.62
C MET A 7 0.29 24.09 32.14
N ASN A 8 -0.39 22.98 32.48
CA ASN A 8 -0.01 21.65 32.02
C ASN A 8 -0.19 21.48 30.50
N GLU A 9 -1.27 22.01 29.92
CA GLU A 9 -1.43 22.00 28.45
C GLU A 9 -0.36 22.82 27.76
N LYS A 10 -0.06 24.02 28.27
CA LYS A 10 0.97 24.90 27.70
C LYS A 10 2.39 24.31 27.80
N ASN A 11 2.68 23.60 28.90
CA ASN A 11 3.95 22.88 29.03
C ASN A 11 4.03 21.65 28.11
N LYS A 12 2.94 20.89 27.98
CA LYS A 12 2.86 19.78 27.03
C LYS A 12 3.05 20.21 25.57
N GLU A 13 2.52 21.38 25.21
CA GLU A 13 2.73 21.94 23.87
C GLU A 13 4.21 22.31 23.63
N LYS A 14 4.89 22.85 24.62
CA LYS A 14 6.32 23.21 24.51
C LYS A 14 7.25 22.00 24.50
N GLU A 15 6.89 20.92 25.22
CA GLU A 15 7.67 19.69 25.29
C GLU A 15 7.32 18.70 24.18
N ALA A 16 6.31 19.01 23.35
CA ALA A 16 5.95 18.16 22.24
C ALA A 16 7.10 18.12 21.19
N PRO A 17 7.30 16.96 20.50
CA PRO A 17 8.29 16.87 19.44
C PRO A 17 8.13 17.97 18.39
N LEU A 18 9.22 18.47 17.85
CA LEU A 18 9.25 19.56 16.87
C LEU A 18 8.27 19.33 15.70
N ALA A 19 8.20 18.12 15.18
CA ALA A 19 7.25 17.73 14.14
C ALA A 19 5.77 17.93 14.53
N SER A 20 5.47 17.99 15.82
CA SER A 20 4.12 18.28 16.33
C SER A 20 3.92 19.77 16.56
N ARG A 21 4.92 20.48 17.04
CA ARG A 21 4.88 21.94 17.32
C ARG A 21 4.78 22.76 16.03
N LEU A 22 5.53 22.37 15.00
CA LEU A 22 5.58 23.04 13.69
C LEU A 22 4.39 22.72 12.78
N ARG A 23 3.37 22.00 13.27
CA ARG A 23 2.18 21.74 12.44
C ARG A 23 1.56 23.04 11.98
N PRO A 24 1.23 23.13 10.68
CA PRO A 24 0.52 24.28 10.11
C PRO A 24 -0.85 24.45 10.78
N GLY A 25 -1.25 25.69 10.97
CA GLY A 25 -2.59 26.04 11.46
C GLY A 25 -3.60 26.26 10.34
N THR A 26 -3.12 26.59 9.15
CA THR A 26 -3.95 26.91 7.96
C THR A 26 -3.52 26.08 6.75
N LEU A 27 -4.39 26.00 5.74
CA LEU A 27 -4.06 25.30 4.48
C LEU A 27 -2.90 25.97 3.73
N ASP A 28 -2.78 27.28 3.80
CA ASP A 28 -1.73 28.04 3.11
C ASP A 28 -0.34 27.82 3.75
N GLU A 29 -0.28 27.35 5.00
CA GLU A 29 0.96 26.99 5.67
C GLU A 29 1.43 25.56 5.39
N VAL A 30 0.57 24.73 4.80
CA VAL A 30 0.93 23.34 4.47
C VAL A 30 1.94 23.34 3.35
N VAL A 31 3.06 22.66 3.56
CA VAL A 31 4.11 22.53 2.57
C VAL A 31 3.92 21.24 1.78
N GLY A 32 3.94 21.36 0.45
CA GLY A 32 3.72 20.24 -0.47
C GLY A 32 2.25 19.87 -0.64
N GLN A 33 2.00 18.79 -1.37
CA GLN A 33 0.65 18.26 -1.69
C GLN A 33 -0.22 19.20 -2.53
N GLU A 34 0.36 20.06 -3.35
CA GLU A 34 -0.34 21.07 -4.17
C GLU A 34 -1.36 20.44 -5.12
N HIS A 35 -1.14 19.18 -5.51
CA HIS A 35 -2.06 18.41 -6.34
C HIS A 35 -3.40 18.10 -5.64
N ILE A 36 -3.46 18.20 -4.30
CA ILE A 36 -4.66 17.96 -3.48
C ILE A 36 -5.20 19.28 -2.92
N ILE A 37 -4.32 20.14 -2.38
CA ILE A 37 -4.68 21.33 -1.61
C ILE A 37 -4.45 22.65 -2.34
N GLY A 38 -4.04 22.62 -3.62
CA GLY A 38 -3.95 23.83 -4.43
C GLY A 38 -5.31 24.57 -4.47
N LYS A 39 -5.30 25.89 -4.56
CA LYS A 39 -6.52 26.76 -4.49
C LYS A 39 -7.60 26.40 -5.51
N ASP A 40 -7.21 25.81 -6.62
CA ASP A 40 -8.07 25.31 -7.70
C ASP A 40 -8.60 23.87 -7.45
N LYS A 41 -8.06 23.16 -6.47
CA LYS A 41 -8.38 21.75 -6.23
C LYS A 41 -9.68 21.54 -5.47
N LEU A 42 -10.25 20.35 -5.67
CA LEU A 42 -11.55 19.98 -5.10
C LEU A 42 -11.55 20.09 -3.57
N LEU A 43 -10.52 19.55 -2.91
CA LEU A 43 -10.46 19.53 -1.45
C LEU A 43 -10.41 20.95 -0.87
N TYR A 44 -9.55 21.83 -1.43
CA TYR A 44 -9.48 23.21 -0.99
C TYR A 44 -10.83 23.93 -1.10
N ARG A 45 -11.49 23.81 -2.25
CA ARG A 45 -12.81 24.44 -2.48
C ARG A 45 -13.90 23.89 -1.56
N ALA A 46 -13.88 22.56 -1.30
CA ALA A 46 -14.84 21.91 -0.39
C ALA A 46 -14.68 22.39 1.05
N ILE A 47 -13.44 22.58 1.50
CA ILE A 47 -13.11 23.10 2.85
C ILE A 47 -13.57 24.55 2.96
N GLN A 48 -13.26 25.41 2.00
CA GLN A 48 -13.67 26.82 1.99
C GLN A 48 -15.18 27.00 1.97
N ALA A 49 -15.90 26.11 1.31
CA ALA A 49 -17.37 26.13 1.21
C ALA A 49 -18.05 25.48 2.43
N ASP A 50 -17.32 24.93 3.41
CA ASP A 50 -17.83 24.13 4.53
C ASP A 50 -18.75 22.96 4.09
N LYS A 51 -18.40 22.36 2.93
CA LYS A 51 -19.11 21.25 2.29
C LYS A 51 -18.22 20.00 2.17
N LEU A 52 -17.55 19.69 3.27
CA LEU A 52 -16.69 18.53 3.33
C LEU A 52 -17.53 17.24 3.34
N SER A 53 -17.20 16.30 2.46
CA SER A 53 -17.63 14.90 2.52
C SER A 53 -16.57 14.05 3.23
N SER A 54 -16.88 12.78 3.49
CA SER A 54 -15.88 11.85 4.04
C SER A 54 -14.72 11.65 3.06
N ILE A 55 -13.52 11.55 3.61
CA ILE A 55 -12.27 11.41 2.83
C ILE A 55 -11.37 10.32 3.40
N LEU A 56 -10.58 9.73 2.53
CA LEU A 56 -9.51 8.81 2.89
C LEU A 56 -8.18 9.39 2.38
N LEU A 57 -7.25 9.60 3.30
CA LEU A 57 -5.90 10.08 3.03
C LEU A 57 -4.94 8.88 3.08
N PHE A 58 -4.32 8.53 1.97
CA PHE A 58 -3.34 7.45 1.97
C PHE A 58 -1.99 7.91 1.39
N GLY A 59 -0.93 7.23 1.77
CA GLY A 59 0.42 7.55 1.31
C GLY A 59 1.49 7.22 2.36
N PRO A 60 2.77 7.39 2.04
CA PRO A 60 3.89 7.05 2.93
C PRO A 60 3.84 7.77 4.28
N PRO A 61 4.56 7.28 5.30
CA PRO A 61 4.69 7.99 6.57
C PRO A 61 5.33 9.37 6.38
N GLY A 62 5.05 10.30 7.29
CA GLY A 62 5.64 11.66 7.28
C GLY A 62 5.16 12.62 6.19
N THR A 63 4.24 12.21 5.30
CA THR A 63 3.72 13.04 4.19
C THR A 63 2.66 14.07 4.61
N GLY A 64 2.27 14.08 5.88
CA GLY A 64 1.36 15.10 6.43
C GLY A 64 -0.12 14.69 6.55
N LYS A 65 -0.50 13.39 6.47
CA LYS A 65 -1.89 12.92 6.58
C LYS A 65 -2.60 13.45 7.84
N THR A 66 -2.03 13.21 9.02
CA THR A 66 -2.59 13.67 10.30
C THR A 66 -2.58 15.20 10.40
N THR A 67 -1.57 15.85 9.85
CA THR A 67 -1.45 17.31 9.77
C THR A 67 -2.58 17.88 8.93
N LEU A 68 -2.78 17.37 7.73
CA LEU A 68 -3.85 17.82 6.83
C LEU A 68 -5.23 17.65 7.46
N ALA A 69 -5.50 16.50 8.11
CA ALA A 69 -6.75 16.27 8.81
C ALA A 69 -7.02 17.33 9.89
N LYS A 70 -6.00 17.71 10.67
CA LYS A 70 -6.12 18.76 11.71
C LYS A 70 -6.33 20.14 11.11
N VAL A 71 -5.64 20.48 10.03
CA VAL A 71 -5.82 21.76 9.33
C VAL A 71 -7.23 21.87 8.73
N ILE A 72 -7.73 20.78 8.13
CA ILE A 72 -9.11 20.71 7.61
C ILE A 72 -10.09 20.99 8.77
N ALA A 73 -9.91 20.32 9.89
CA ALA A 73 -10.78 20.49 11.04
C ALA A 73 -10.72 21.92 11.61
N GLY A 74 -9.53 22.51 11.71
CA GLY A 74 -9.35 23.90 12.19
C GLY A 74 -9.94 24.95 11.26
N THR A 75 -10.06 24.65 9.95
CA THR A 75 -10.63 25.57 8.96
C THR A 75 -12.17 25.44 8.90
N THR A 76 -12.73 24.32 9.33
CA THR A 76 -14.18 24.08 9.35
C THR A 76 -14.80 24.43 10.70
N LYS A 77 -16.14 24.56 10.76
CA LYS A 77 -16.86 24.75 12.04
C LYS A 77 -17.16 23.46 12.76
N ALA A 78 -16.69 22.32 12.26
CA ALA A 78 -16.96 21.01 12.81
C ALA A 78 -16.18 20.76 14.13
N GLU A 79 -16.72 19.91 14.99
CA GLU A 79 -15.98 19.35 16.12
C GLU A 79 -15.02 18.27 15.62
N PHE A 80 -13.76 18.30 16.08
CA PHE A 80 -12.76 17.32 15.69
C PHE A 80 -12.54 16.29 16.79
N LEU A 81 -12.85 15.04 16.47
CA LEU A 81 -12.60 13.89 17.35
C LEU A 81 -11.61 12.96 16.67
N GLN A 82 -10.61 12.50 17.41
CA GLN A 82 -9.56 11.65 16.90
C GLN A 82 -9.56 10.28 17.58
N ILE A 83 -9.45 9.23 16.79
CA ILE A 83 -9.24 7.86 17.25
C ILE A 83 -7.97 7.31 16.56
N ASN A 84 -7.18 6.57 17.34
CA ASN A 84 -6.09 5.77 16.78
C ASN A 84 -6.56 4.31 16.69
N ALA A 85 -6.65 3.77 15.49
CA ALA A 85 -7.17 2.42 15.26
C ALA A 85 -6.30 1.31 15.89
N THR A 86 -5.03 1.58 16.20
CA THR A 86 -4.15 0.60 16.86
C THR A 86 -4.49 0.37 18.35
N ALA A 87 -5.13 1.34 19.00
CA ALA A 87 -5.44 1.31 20.43
C ALA A 87 -6.94 1.30 20.73
N ALA A 88 -7.77 1.74 19.80
CA ALA A 88 -9.20 1.96 20.01
C ALA A 88 -10.03 0.68 19.86
N GLY A 89 -10.98 0.52 20.77
CA GLY A 89 -11.97 -0.54 20.74
C GLY A 89 -13.38 -0.04 20.35
N LYS A 90 -14.36 -0.96 20.41
CA LYS A 90 -15.75 -0.66 20.09
C LYS A 90 -16.34 0.45 20.99
N LYS A 91 -15.98 0.46 22.28
CA LYS A 91 -16.46 1.47 23.24
C LYS A 91 -16.03 2.90 22.88
N ASP A 92 -14.81 3.05 22.35
CA ASP A 92 -14.30 4.36 21.95
C ASP A 92 -15.07 4.91 20.75
N MET A 93 -15.41 4.04 19.79
CA MET A 93 -16.27 4.40 18.66
C MET A 93 -17.69 4.76 19.09
N GLU A 94 -18.28 4.00 20.02
CA GLU A 94 -19.60 4.30 20.59
C GLU A 94 -19.62 5.66 21.28
N ALA A 95 -18.58 6.00 22.05
CA ALA A 95 -18.45 7.30 22.72
C ALA A 95 -18.37 8.46 21.72
N VAL A 96 -17.59 8.29 20.63
CA VAL A 96 -17.48 9.30 19.56
C VAL A 96 -18.81 9.49 18.84
N VAL A 97 -19.51 8.42 18.50
CA VAL A 97 -20.82 8.50 17.84
C VAL A 97 -21.86 9.17 18.76
N ALA A 98 -21.86 8.84 20.05
CA ALA A 98 -22.74 9.50 21.04
C ALA A 98 -22.45 11.01 21.09
N LYS A 99 -21.17 11.41 21.13
CA LYS A 99 -20.76 12.82 21.12
C LYS A 99 -21.15 13.53 19.82
N ALA A 100 -20.99 12.86 18.67
CA ALA A 100 -21.38 13.41 17.37
C ALA A 100 -22.90 13.66 17.30
N LYS A 101 -23.72 12.75 17.83
CA LYS A 101 -25.18 12.93 17.93
C LYS A 101 -25.56 14.08 18.84
N GLU A 102 -24.87 14.20 19.97
CA GLU A 102 -25.08 15.34 20.90
C GLU A 102 -24.75 16.67 20.22
N ASN A 103 -23.60 16.76 19.52
CA ASN A 103 -23.18 17.96 18.80
C ASN A 103 -24.20 18.38 17.73
N MET A 104 -24.69 17.41 16.95
CA MET A 104 -25.69 17.67 15.94
C MET A 104 -27.04 18.06 16.54
N GLY A 105 -27.49 17.36 17.59
CA GLY A 105 -28.82 17.59 18.21
C GLY A 105 -28.90 18.88 19.04
N MET A 106 -27.85 19.21 19.82
CA MET A 106 -27.87 20.37 20.70
C MET A 106 -27.36 21.65 20.06
N TYR A 107 -26.36 21.53 19.16
CA TYR A 107 -25.64 22.69 18.66
C TYR A 107 -25.72 22.83 17.12
N GLY A 108 -26.35 21.88 16.42
CA GLY A 108 -26.38 21.86 14.94
C GLY A 108 -24.97 21.77 14.33
N ARG A 109 -23.99 21.28 15.09
CA ARG A 109 -22.58 21.26 14.73
C ARG A 109 -22.20 19.89 14.20
N LYS A 110 -21.56 19.85 13.02
CA LYS A 110 -21.03 18.62 12.45
C LYS A 110 -19.81 18.11 13.25
N THR A 111 -19.58 16.82 13.18
CA THR A 111 -18.41 16.18 13.81
C THR A 111 -17.54 15.54 12.73
N ILE A 112 -16.27 15.91 12.70
CA ILE A 112 -15.22 15.21 11.94
C ILE A 112 -14.62 14.15 12.85
N LEU A 113 -14.72 12.90 12.43
CA LEU A 113 -14.01 11.79 13.05
C LEU A 113 -12.76 11.48 12.25
N PHE A 114 -11.61 11.77 12.83
CA PHE A 114 -10.31 11.38 12.28
C PHE A 114 -9.90 10.01 12.84
N ILE A 115 -9.64 9.07 11.94
CA ILE A 115 -9.14 7.72 12.28
C ILE A 115 -7.75 7.56 11.69
N ASP A 116 -6.74 7.56 12.56
CA ASP A 116 -5.37 7.26 12.16
C ASP A 116 -5.17 5.75 12.03
N GLU A 117 -4.46 5.32 10.98
CA GLU A 117 -4.23 3.91 10.64
C GLU A 117 -5.52 3.08 10.49
N ILE A 118 -6.52 3.61 9.77
CA ILE A 118 -7.86 3.01 9.61
C ILE A 118 -7.82 1.55 9.15
N HIS A 119 -6.78 1.13 8.43
CA HIS A 119 -6.57 -0.25 8.00
C HIS A 119 -6.41 -1.23 9.18
N ARG A 120 -6.10 -0.75 10.39
CA ARG A 120 -6.01 -1.56 11.60
C ARG A 120 -7.37 -1.93 12.18
N PHE A 121 -8.43 -1.24 11.80
CA PHE A 121 -9.78 -1.64 12.16
C PHE A 121 -10.19 -2.89 11.40
N ASN A 122 -10.75 -3.87 12.11
CA ASN A 122 -11.36 -5.04 11.46
C ASN A 122 -12.65 -4.65 10.71
N LYS A 123 -13.13 -5.54 9.85
CA LYS A 123 -14.33 -5.30 9.04
C LYS A 123 -15.55 -4.89 9.86
N GLY A 124 -15.79 -5.55 11.02
CA GLY A 124 -16.92 -5.22 11.88
C GLY A 124 -16.84 -3.83 12.52
N GLN A 125 -15.61 -3.34 12.80
CA GLN A 125 -15.41 -1.97 13.29
C GLN A 125 -15.64 -0.95 12.17
N GLN A 126 -15.19 -1.25 10.97
CA GLN A 126 -15.43 -0.39 9.80
C GLN A 126 -16.93 -0.36 9.43
N ASP A 127 -17.63 -1.50 9.49
CA ASP A 127 -19.06 -1.61 9.24
C ASP A 127 -19.89 -0.83 10.26
N TYR A 128 -19.44 -0.79 11.51
CA TYR A 128 -20.11 -0.02 12.56
C TYR A 128 -20.20 1.48 12.25
N LEU A 129 -19.24 2.03 11.52
CA LEU A 129 -19.22 3.45 11.16
C LEU A 129 -20.14 3.80 9.99
N LEU A 130 -20.48 2.82 9.15
CA LEU A 130 -21.24 3.05 7.92
C LEU A 130 -22.53 3.83 8.10
N PRO A 131 -23.44 3.47 9.01
CA PRO A 131 -24.71 4.20 9.19
C PRO A 131 -24.49 5.68 9.52
N PHE A 132 -23.46 6.01 10.32
CA PHE A 132 -23.18 7.36 10.77
C PHE A 132 -22.45 8.22 9.74
N VAL A 133 -21.76 7.57 8.80
CA VAL A 133 -21.18 8.22 7.61
C VAL A 133 -22.28 8.46 6.56
N GLU A 134 -23.22 7.51 6.42
CA GLU A 134 -24.34 7.61 5.48
C GLU A 134 -25.32 8.71 5.84
N ASP A 135 -25.70 8.80 7.10
CA ASP A 135 -26.67 9.80 7.57
C ASP A 135 -26.05 11.19 7.85
N GLY A 136 -24.71 11.29 7.70
CA GLY A 136 -23.96 12.53 7.92
C GLY A 136 -23.79 12.94 9.39
N THR A 137 -24.11 12.05 10.34
CA THR A 137 -23.81 12.26 11.78
C THR A 137 -22.31 12.48 11.99
N VAL A 138 -21.49 11.78 11.19
CA VAL A 138 -20.03 11.85 11.24
C VAL A 138 -19.48 12.08 9.83
N ILE A 139 -18.57 13.03 9.70
CA ILE A 139 -17.70 13.17 8.53
C ILE A 139 -16.41 12.40 8.82
N LEU A 140 -16.18 11.31 8.10
CA LEU A 140 -15.00 10.49 8.30
C LEU A 140 -13.78 11.10 7.57
N ILE A 141 -12.67 11.24 8.30
CA ILE A 141 -11.34 11.41 7.70
C ILE A 141 -10.49 10.21 8.11
N GLY A 142 -10.34 9.24 7.23
CA GLY A 142 -9.47 8.08 7.45
C GLY A 142 -8.06 8.33 6.95
N ALA A 143 -7.03 8.00 7.72
CA ALA A 143 -5.64 8.03 7.29
C ALA A 143 -5.06 6.61 7.29
N THR A 144 -4.25 6.29 6.28
CA THR A 144 -3.57 4.99 6.16
C THR A 144 -2.27 5.10 5.39
N THR A 145 -1.32 4.22 5.69
CA THR A 145 -0.10 4.02 4.89
C THR A 145 -0.29 2.94 3.83
N GLU A 146 -1.35 2.15 3.93
CA GLU A 146 -1.66 1.06 3.01
C GLU A 146 -2.66 1.50 1.93
N ASN A 147 -2.69 0.77 0.81
CA ASN A 147 -3.64 1.06 -0.26
C ASN A 147 -5.09 0.82 0.21
N PRO A 148 -5.93 1.86 0.28
CA PRO A 148 -7.28 1.76 0.85
C PRO A 148 -8.19 0.79 0.08
N TYR A 149 -7.96 0.56 -1.20
CA TYR A 149 -8.76 -0.36 -2.01
C TYR A 149 -8.65 -1.82 -1.57
N PHE A 150 -7.58 -2.19 -0.85
CA PHE A 150 -7.39 -3.54 -0.31
C PHE A 150 -7.79 -3.66 1.15
N GLU A 151 -7.60 -2.60 1.93
CA GLU A 151 -7.65 -2.65 3.39
C GLU A 151 -8.91 -2.01 3.99
N VAL A 152 -9.55 -1.10 3.25
CA VAL A 152 -10.77 -0.42 3.72
C VAL A 152 -12.00 -1.04 3.09
N ASN A 153 -13.08 -1.16 3.87
CA ASN A 153 -14.35 -1.70 3.39
C ASN A 153 -14.85 -0.93 2.16
N GLY A 154 -15.23 -1.66 1.11
CA GLY A 154 -15.73 -1.09 -0.14
C GLY A 154 -16.93 -0.15 0.05
N ALA A 155 -17.76 -0.38 1.07
CA ALA A 155 -18.88 0.48 1.41
C ALA A 155 -18.45 1.84 1.97
N LEU A 156 -17.35 1.92 2.74
CA LEU A 156 -16.74 3.19 3.16
C LEU A 156 -16.05 3.89 2.00
N ILE A 157 -15.36 3.13 1.14
CA ILE A 157 -14.71 3.66 -0.06
C ILE A 157 -15.71 4.36 -0.97
N SER A 158 -16.86 3.72 -1.24
CA SER A 158 -17.91 4.28 -2.12
C SER A 158 -18.52 5.59 -1.61
N ARG A 159 -18.33 5.91 -0.32
CA ARG A 159 -18.86 7.10 0.37
C ARG A 159 -17.78 8.13 0.71
N SER A 160 -16.54 7.86 0.31
CA SER A 160 -15.39 8.70 0.63
C SER A 160 -14.66 9.13 -0.65
N ILE A 161 -14.08 10.31 -0.62
CA ILE A 161 -13.14 10.74 -1.66
C ILE A 161 -11.74 10.33 -1.24
N ILE A 162 -11.01 9.66 -2.10
CA ILE A 162 -9.67 9.18 -1.82
C ILE A 162 -8.66 10.20 -2.34
N PHE A 163 -7.71 10.59 -1.47
CA PHE A 163 -6.58 11.45 -1.82
C PHE A 163 -5.27 10.74 -1.50
N GLU A 164 -4.42 10.64 -2.50
CA GLU A 164 -3.06 10.11 -2.36
C GLU A 164 -2.10 11.23 -2.00
N LEU A 165 -1.40 11.09 -0.87
CA LEU A 165 -0.32 11.98 -0.48
C LEU A 165 1.01 11.41 -0.98
N HIS A 166 1.77 12.24 -1.67
CA HIS A 166 3.08 11.89 -2.18
C HIS A 166 4.17 12.21 -1.15
N PRO A 167 5.33 11.52 -1.22
CA PRO A 167 6.52 11.98 -0.50
C PRO A 167 6.78 13.44 -0.76
N LEU A 168 7.22 14.18 0.25
CA LEU A 168 7.57 15.59 0.07
C LEU A 168 8.84 15.69 -0.79
N SER A 169 8.90 16.70 -1.67
CA SER A 169 10.09 16.97 -2.45
C SER A 169 11.23 17.46 -1.53
N GLU A 170 12.48 17.35 -1.99
CA GLU A 170 13.64 17.88 -1.27
C GLU A 170 13.47 19.35 -0.92
N GLU A 171 12.96 20.17 -1.84
CA GLU A 171 12.72 21.59 -1.61
C GLU A 171 11.63 21.83 -0.55
N ASN A 172 10.62 20.96 -0.50
CA ASN A 172 9.61 21.02 0.56
C ASN A 172 10.22 20.69 1.93
N ILE A 173 11.08 19.69 2.01
CA ILE A 173 11.78 19.33 3.25
C ILE A 173 12.74 20.45 3.65
N LYS A 174 13.53 21.01 2.73
CA LYS A 174 14.40 22.17 3.00
C LYS A 174 13.62 23.35 3.55
N THR A 175 12.44 23.62 2.98
CA THR A 175 11.55 24.69 3.47
C THR A 175 11.10 24.42 4.92
N LEU A 176 10.72 23.18 5.24
CA LEU A 176 10.35 22.80 6.61
C LEU A 176 11.53 22.90 7.57
N LEU A 177 12.72 22.47 7.19
CA LEU A 177 13.92 22.54 8.01
C LEU A 177 14.36 23.99 8.27
N ARG A 178 14.35 24.86 7.25
CA ARG A 178 14.62 26.29 7.42
C ARG A 178 13.61 26.93 8.37
N ARG A 179 12.31 26.64 8.19
CA ARG A 179 11.27 27.10 9.11
C ARG A 179 11.51 26.58 10.53
N ALA A 180 11.95 25.35 10.69
CA ALA A 180 12.23 24.74 12.00
C ALA A 180 13.26 25.50 12.81
N VAL A 181 14.34 25.99 12.19
CA VAL A 181 15.42 26.70 12.88
C VAL A 181 15.18 28.20 13.01
N THR A 182 14.25 28.78 12.26
CA THR A 182 13.96 30.24 12.29
C THR A 182 12.72 30.59 13.12
N ASP A 183 11.78 29.70 13.31
CA ASP A 183 10.55 29.94 14.07
C ASP A 183 10.86 29.97 15.57
N GLU A 184 10.69 31.15 16.20
CA GLU A 184 10.97 31.35 17.62
C GLU A 184 9.90 30.81 18.55
N GLU A 185 8.64 30.72 18.08
CA GLU A 185 7.50 30.30 18.90
C GLU A 185 7.30 28.78 18.91
N LYS A 186 7.30 28.17 17.74
CA LYS A 186 7.01 26.75 17.54
C LYS A 186 8.24 25.93 17.21
N GLY A 187 9.29 26.57 16.70
CA GLY A 187 10.50 25.95 16.22
C GLY A 187 11.65 25.96 17.23
N LEU A 188 12.85 26.10 16.68
CA LEU A 188 14.13 26.10 17.37
C LEU A 188 14.82 27.48 17.28
N GLY A 189 14.13 28.54 16.84
CA GLY A 189 14.72 29.87 16.63
C GLY A 189 15.40 30.43 17.88
N SER A 190 14.84 30.17 19.08
CA SER A 190 15.44 30.58 20.36
C SER A 190 16.81 29.98 20.67
N TYR A 191 17.19 28.89 19.95
CA TYR A 191 18.51 28.26 20.11
C TYR A 191 19.61 28.96 19.29
N HIS A 192 19.24 29.86 18.36
CA HIS A 192 20.17 30.51 17.44
C HIS A 192 21.02 29.50 16.66
N ALA A 193 20.34 28.51 16.05
CA ALA A 193 20.99 27.50 15.24
C ALA A 193 20.96 27.88 13.75
N VAL A 194 22.02 27.49 13.04
CA VAL A 194 22.13 27.63 11.58
C VAL A 194 22.39 26.23 10.98
N ILE A 195 21.66 25.89 9.95
CA ILE A 195 21.92 24.68 9.18
C ILE A 195 22.78 25.07 7.98
N GLU A 196 23.91 24.41 7.80
CA GLU A 196 24.75 24.57 6.60
C GLU A 196 24.02 24.01 5.38
N GLU A 197 24.27 24.59 4.20
CA GLU A 197 23.50 24.21 2.98
C GLU A 197 23.72 22.74 2.58
N ASP A 198 24.93 22.20 2.84
CA ASP A 198 25.25 20.80 2.59
C ASP A 198 24.51 19.87 3.57
N ALA A 199 24.43 20.25 4.85
CA ALA A 199 23.65 19.54 5.87
C ALA A 199 22.15 19.58 5.58
N LEU A 200 21.66 20.72 5.12
CA LEU A 200 20.27 20.92 4.72
C LEU A 200 19.91 20.01 3.54
N SER A 201 20.76 19.95 2.53
CA SER A 201 20.59 19.10 1.35
C SER A 201 20.66 17.61 1.72
N PHE A 202 21.62 17.25 2.58
CA PHE A 202 21.75 15.90 3.11
C PHE A 202 20.51 15.43 3.89
N LEU A 203 20.00 16.25 4.82
CA LEU A 203 18.79 15.92 5.59
C LEU A 203 17.55 15.80 4.69
N ALA A 204 17.45 16.66 3.67
CA ALA A 204 16.33 16.62 2.74
C ALA A 204 16.34 15.34 1.89
N ASP A 205 17.49 14.96 1.34
CA ASP A 205 17.67 13.76 0.56
C ASP A 205 17.39 12.50 1.39
N ILE A 206 18.07 12.37 2.55
CA ILE A 206 18.01 11.17 3.37
C ILE A 206 16.64 10.90 3.99
N SER A 207 15.83 11.94 4.22
CA SER A 207 14.48 11.80 4.74
C SER A 207 13.54 11.07 3.76
N GLY A 208 13.88 11.03 2.46
CA GLY A 208 13.07 10.40 1.44
C GLY A 208 11.63 10.94 1.40
N GLY A 209 11.46 12.23 1.71
CA GLY A 209 10.15 12.91 1.76
C GLY A 209 9.36 12.71 3.05
N ASP A 210 9.96 12.12 4.10
CA ASP A 210 9.38 12.02 5.44
C ASP A 210 9.76 13.24 6.29
N ALA A 211 8.84 14.21 6.39
CA ALA A 211 9.04 15.42 7.20
C ALA A 211 9.30 15.14 8.69
N ARG A 212 8.71 14.09 9.25
CA ARG A 212 8.89 13.73 10.66
C ARG A 212 10.31 13.29 10.92
N MET A 213 10.88 12.49 10.01
CA MET A 213 12.27 12.05 10.09
C MET A 213 13.23 13.25 10.05
N ALA A 214 13.04 14.14 9.07
CA ALA A 214 13.90 15.34 8.92
C ALA A 214 13.81 16.26 10.14
N LEU A 215 12.60 16.54 10.63
CA LEU A 215 12.38 17.43 11.78
C LEU A 215 12.89 16.82 13.09
N ASN A 216 12.80 15.51 13.29
CA ASN A 216 13.38 14.86 14.47
C ASN A 216 14.92 14.90 14.44
N ALA A 217 15.53 14.72 13.28
CA ALA A 217 16.97 14.77 13.13
C ALA A 217 17.52 16.17 13.44
N ILE A 218 16.89 17.23 12.89
CA ILE A 218 17.33 18.60 13.18
C ILE A 218 17.07 19.00 14.63
N GLU A 219 15.96 18.56 15.25
CA GLU A 219 15.69 18.80 16.66
C GLU A 219 16.79 18.19 17.53
N LEU A 220 17.15 16.93 17.27
CA LEU A 220 18.23 16.26 18.00
C LEU A 220 19.56 17.00 17.81
N GLY A 221 19.91 17.37 16.56
CA GLY A 221 21.14 18.08 16.26
C GLY A 221 21.26 19.42 17.00
N VAL A 222 20.19 20.21 17.00
CA VAL A 222 20.21 21.52 17.71
C VAL A 222 20.27 21.36 19.23
N LEU A 223 19.61 20.33 19.79
CA LEU A 223 19.59 20.13 21.24
C LEU A 223 20.88 19.51 21.80
N THR A 224 21.69 18.84 20.96
CA THR A 224 22.89 18.11 21.41
C THR A 224 24.21 18.74 20.97
N THR A 225 24.18 19.67 20.03
CA THR A 225 25.40 20.36 19.55
C THR A 225 25.73 21.57 20.43
N GLU A 226 26.98 21.69 20.82
CA GLU A 226 27.47 22.81 21.58
C GLU A 226 27.53 24.09 20.70
N ARG A 227 27.40 25.25 21.35
CA ARG A 227 27.56 26.55 20.66
C ARG A 227 29.02 26.77 20.29
N ALA A 228 29.24 27.25 19.08
CA ALA A 228 30.57 27.68 18.65
C ALA A 228 31.00 29.00 19.34
N GLU A 229 32.23 29.44 19.10
CA GLU A 229 32.80 30.69 19.67
C GLU A 229 31.97 31.94 19.32
N ASP A 230 31.27 31.93 18.21
CA ASP A 230 30.36 33.00 17.76
C ASP A 230 29.00 33.00 18.49
N GLY A 231 28.76 32.02 19.37
CA GLY A 231 27.51 31.83 20.11
C GLY A 231 26.38 31.14 19.31
N VAL A 232 26.65 30.68 18.09
CA VAL A 232 25.70 30.01 17.19
C VAL A 232 25.89 28.49 17.25
N ILE A 233 24.82 27.74 17.07
CA ILE A 233 24.88 26.29 16.89
C ILE A 233 24.97 26.04 15.39
N HIS A 234 26.06 25.46 14.93
CA HIS A 234 26.26 25.09 13.52
C HIS A 234 25.91 23.63 13.30
N ILE A 235 24.90 23.38 12.48
CA ILE A 235 24.52 22.02 12.05
C ILE A 235 25.24 21.74 10.74
N THR A 236 26.38 21.06 10.87
CA THR A 236 27.19 20.56 9.76
C THR A 236 26.67 19.21 9.24
N VAL A 237 27.22 18.75 8.11
CA VAL A 237 26.90 17.41 7.57
C VAL A 237 27.22 16.32 8.59
N ASP A 238 28.35 16.41 9.28
CA ASP A 238 28.78 15.41 10.28
C ASP A 238 27.75 15.31 11.42
N VAL A 239 27.28 16.45 11.94
CA VAL A 239 26.22 16.49 12.97
C VAL A 239 24.93 15.91 12.43
N ALA A 240 24.57 16.23 11.19
CA ALA A 240 23.36 15.71 10.57
C ALA A 240 23.43 14.18 10.37
N GLU A 241 24.59 13.63 9.99
CA GLU A 241 24.83 12.20 9.86
C GLU A 241 24.69 11.48 11.20
N GLU A 242 25.23 12.04 12.29
CA GLU A 242 25.11 11.46 13.64
C GLU A 242 23.66 11.44 14.13
N CYS A 243 22.86 12.46 13.82
CA CYS A 243 21.46 12.55 14.23
C CYS A 243 20.55 11.59 13.50
N ILE A 244 20.95 11.10 12.33
CA ILE A 244 20.24 10.08 11.61
C ILE A 244 20.83 8.72 11.98
N GLN A 245 20.26 8.03 12.96
CA GLN A 245 20.70 6.72 13.50
C GLN A 245 20.73 5.57 12.48
N LYS A 246 20.47 5.81 11.20
CA LYS A 246 20.73 4.88 10.11
C LYS A 246 22.08 5.24 9.49
N ARG A 247 23.02 4.31 9.51
CA ARG A 247 24.19 4.36 8.64
C ARG A 247 23.69 4.52 7.22
N VAL A 248 23.72 5.76 6.74
CA VAL A 248 23.31 6.05 5.38
C VAL A 248 24.48 5.74 4.48
N LEU A 249 24.40 4.59 3.93
CA LEU A 249 25.11 4.33 2.71
C LEU A 249 24.39 5.12 1.61
N ARG A 250 25.16 5.90 0.86
CA ARG A 250 24.71 6.65 -0.31
C ARG A 250 23.96 5.73 -1.28
N TYR A 251 22.74 5.42 -0.94
CA TYR A 251 21.78 4.84 -1.83
C TYR A 251 20.87 5.99 -2.26
N ASP A 252 21.09 6.41 -3.48
CA ASP A 252 20.27 7.42 -4.14
C ASP A 252 18.82 6.95 -4.12
N LYS A 253 18.03 7.45 -3.15
CA LYS A 253 16.58 7.19 -3.05
C LYS A 253 15.77 8.05 -4.02
N THR A 254 16.43 8.75 -4.93
CA THR A 254 15.76 9.36 -6.06
C THR A 254 15.18 8.24 -6.91
N GLY A 255 13.86 8.31 -7.14
CA GLY A 255 12.99 7.24 -7.64
C GLY A 255 13.50 6.34 -8.77
N ASP A 256 14.41 6.77 -9.62
CA ASP A 256 14.92 6.00 -10.74
C ASP A 256 15.85 4.84 -10.30
N ASN A 257 16.81 5.07 -9.40
CA ASN A 257 17.74 4.03 -8.94
C ASN A 257 17.07 2.93 -8.09
N HIS A 258 16.03 3.27 -7.33
CA HIS A 258 15.24 2.31 -6.57
C HIS A 258 14.46 1.39 -7.50
N TYR A 259 13.69 1.99 -8.43
CA TYR A 259 12.93 1.24 -9.43
C TYR A 259 13.85 0.45 -10.36
N ASP A 260 15.01 0.98 -10.70
CA ASP A 260 16.02 0.31 -11.53
C ASP A 260 16.60 -0.92 -10.82
N THR A 261 16.90 -0.85 -9.51
CA THR A 261 17.40 -2.00 -8.76
C THR A 261 16.36 -3.11 -8.66
N ILE A 262 15.09 -2.76 -8.38
CA ILE A 262 13.98 -3.71 -8.36
C ILE A 262 13.77 -4.33 -9.74
N SER A 263 13.80 -3.51 -10.79
CA SER A 263 13.67 -3.94 -12.18
C SER A 263 14.82 -4.88 -12.56
N ALA A 264 16.04 -4.55 -12.18
CA ALA A 264 17.22 -5.38 -12.42
C ALA A 264 17.13 -6.72 -11.66
N PHE A 265 16.67 -6.71 -10.41
CA PHE A 265 16.43 -7.92 -9.61
C PHE A 265 15.44 -8.87 -10.32
N ILE A 266 14.27 -8.35 -10.72
CA ILE A 266 13.25 -9.13 -11.42
C ILE A 266 13.80 -9.66 -12.75
N LYS A 267 14.45 -8.80 -13.55
CA LYS A 267 15.04 -9.17 -14.84
C LYS A 267 16.15 -10.21 -14.72
N SER A 268 16.91 -10.18 -13.63
CA SER A 268 17.95 -11.20 -13.34
C SER A 268 17.33 -12.56 -13.06
N MET A 269 16.28 -12.64 -12.24
CA MET A 269 15.55 -13.89 -11.99
C MET A 269 14.91 -14.41 -13.29
N ARG A 270 14.26 -13.54 -14.07
CA ARG A 270 13.67 -13.83 -15.37
C ARG A 270 14.70 -14.31 -16.37
N GLY A 271 15.85 -13.67 -16.40
CA GLY A 271 16.97 -13.96 -17.30
C GLY A 271 17.84 -15.16 -16.90
N SER A 272 17.47 -15.86 -15.79
CA SER A 272 18.23 -17.02 -15.28
C SER A 272 19.67 -16.71 -14.88
N ASP A 273 19.89 -15.53 -14.29
CA ASP A 273 21.16 -15.13 -13.72
C ASP A 273 21.05 -15.09 -12.18
N PRO A 274 21.40 -16.18 -11.45
CA PRO A 274 21.29 -16.23 -10.00
C PRO A 274 22.31 -15.31 -9.31
N ASP A 275 23.49 -15.08 -9.89
CA ASP A 275 24.52 -14.21 -9.29
C ASP A 275 24.06 -12.75 -9.31
N ALA A 276 23.54 -12.28 -10.44
CA ALA A 276 22.95 -10.95 -10.53
C ALA A 276 21.71 -10.81 -9.62
N ALA A 277 20.85 -11.82 -9.54
CA ALA A 277 19.70 -11.82 -8.64
C ALA A 277 20.12 -11.66 -7.17
N ILE A 278 21.12 -12.40 -6.70
CA ILE A 278 21.67 -12.29 -5.34
C ILE A 278 22.33 -10.92 -5.12
N TYR A 279 23.05 -10.40 -6.11
CA TYR A 279 23.67 -9.09 -6.01
C TYR A 279 22.63 -7.97 -5.84
N TYR A 280 21.59 -7.93 -6.67
CA TYR A 280 20.55 -6.92 -6.57
C TYR A 280 19.67 -7.11 -5.31
N LEU A 281 19.45 -8.36 -4.86
CA LEU A 281 18.82 -8.66 -3.57
C LEU A 281 19.62 -8.05 -2.42
N ALA A 282 20.94 -8.25 -2.41
CA ALA A 282 21.81 -7.67 -1.39
C ALA A 282 21.78 -6.14 -1.41
N ARG A 283 21.75 -5.51 -2.59
CA ARG A 283 21.58 -4.07 -2.73
C ARG A 283 20.25 -3.58 -2.11
N MET A 284 19.14 -4.31 -2.32
CA MET A 284 17.86 -3.96 -1.74
C MET A 284 17.87 -4.08 -0.20
N PHE A 285 18.47 -5.13 0.36
CA PHE A 285 18.62 -5.26 1.81
C PHE A 285 19.47 -4.13 2.40
N TYR A 286 20.56 -3.82 1.72
CA TYR A 286 21.46 -2.78 2.15
C TYR A 286 20.80 -1.37 2.11
N ALA A 287 19.92 -1.15 1.17
CA ALA A 287 19.09 0.03 1.05
C ALA A 287 17.96 0.10 2.10
N GLY A 288 17.74 -0.97 2.85
CA GLY A 288 16.66 -1.07 3.83
C GLY A 288 15.28 -1.22 3.19
N GLU A 289 15.21 -1.93 2.04
CA GLU A 289 13.94 -2.26 1.39
C GLU A 289 13.10 -3.16 2.29
N ASP A 290 11.78 -3.00 2.20
CA ASP A 290 10.85 -3.85 2.94
C ASP A 290 10.97 -5.31 2.48
N VAL A 291 11.32 -6.19 3.42
CA VAL A 291 11.48 -7.63 3.17
C VAL A 291 10.20 -8.28 2.64
N LYS A 292 9.02 -7.77 3.03
CA LYS A 292 7.73 -8.24 2.52
C LYS A 292 7.51 -7.82 1.07
N PHE A 293 7.97 -6.64 0.71
CA PHE A 293 7.96 -6.18 -0.67
C PHE A 293 8.85 -7.06 -1.55
N ILE A 294 10.08 -7.35 -1.11
CA ILE A 294 11.00 -8.25 -1.81
C ILE A 294 10.37 -9.63 -2.00
N ALA A 295 9.79 -10.20 -0.93
CA ALA A 295 9.11 -11.50 -0.98
C ALA A 295 7.98 -11.50 -2.02
N ARG A 296 7.15 -10.46 -2.06
CA ARG A 296 6.08 -10.30 -3.07
C ARG A 296 6.64 -10.31 -4.50
N ARG A 297 7.78 -9.66 -4.74
CA ARG A 297 8.41 -9.64 -6.07
C ARG A 297 8.90 -11.02 -6.50
N ILE A 298 9.45 -11.80 -5.58
CA ILE A 298 9.86 -13.19 -5.84
C ILE A 298 8.65 -14.06 -6.17
N MET A 299 7.54 -13.94 -5.41
CA MET A 299 6.29 -14.69 -5.67
C MET A 299 5.71 -14.36 -7.06
N ILE A 300 5.68 -13.07 -7.42
CA ILE A 300 5.17 -12.64 -8.72
C ILE A 300 6.06 -13.22 -9.84
N CYS A 301 7.38 -13.11 -9.73
CA CYS A 301 8.32 -13.65 -10.71
C CYS A 301 8.19 -15.18 -10.85
N ALA A 302 8.00 -15.90 -9.74
CA ALA A 302 7.76 -17.35 -9.77
C ALA A 302 6.49 -17.72 -10.53
N ALA A 303 5.40 -16.95 -10.38
CA ALA A 303 4.14 -17.19 -11.08
C ALA A 303 4.18 -16.72 -12.55
N GLU A 304 4.83 -15.57 -12.81
CA GLU A 304 4.86 -14.89 -14.12
C GLU A 304 5.87 -15.50 -15.08
N ASP A 305 7.10 -15.77 -14.59
CA ASP A 305 8.25 -16.11 -15.43
C ASP A 305 8.64 -17.60 -15.36
N VAL A 306 8.22 -18.33 -14.32
CA VAL A 306 8.44 -19.79 -14.17
C VAL A 306 7.15 -20.56 -14.42
N SER A 307 6.06 -20.13 -13.79
CA SER A 307 4.72 -20.70 -14.05
C SER A 307 4.69 -22.22 -13.85
N ASN A 308 4.03 -22.93 -14.77
CA ASN A 308 3.91 -24.40 -14.77
C ASN A 308 5.15 -25.12 -15.30
N ALA A 309 6.19 -24.42 -15.77
CA ALA A 309 7.45 -25.05 -16.11
C ALA A 309 8.15 -25.65 -14.87
N ASP A 310 7.99 -25.01 -13.70
CA ASP A 310 8.34 -25.56 -12.38
C ASP A 310 7.38 -25.03 -11.31
N PRO A 311 6.28 -25.74 -11.00
CA PRO A 311 5.30 -25.32 -9.99
C PRO A 311 5.89 -25.16 -8.57
N GLN A 312 7.04 -25.79 -8.28
CA GLN A 312 7.70 -25.67 -7.00
C GLN A 312 8.27 -24.26 -6.76
N ALA A 313 8.56 -23.51 -7.80
CA ALA A 313 9.06 -22.15 -7.68
C ALA A 313 8.09 -21.25 -6.89
N LEU A 314 6.80 -21.32 -7.21
CA LEU A 314 5.78 -20.56 -6.49
C LEU A 314 5.61 -21.07 -5.04
N VAL A 315 5.66 -22.38 -4.81
CA VAL A 315 5.58 -22.97 -3.47
C VAL A 315 6.73 -22.46 -2.60
N VAL A 316 7.97 -22.52 -3.11
CA VAL A 316 9.15 -22.03 -2.41
C VAL A 316 9.04 -20.53 -2.11
N ALA A 317 8.60 -19.73 -3.07
CA ALA A 317 8.45 -18.28 -2.90
C ALA A 317 7.37 -17.93 -1.84
N VAL A 318 6.24 -18.62 -1.84
CA VAL A 318 5.17 -18.43 -0.84
C VAL A 318 5.63 -18.84 0.56
N GLN A 319 6.31 -19.98 0.69
CA GLN A 319 6.84 -20.41 1.98
C GLN A 319 7.92 -19.47 2.51
N ALA A 320 8.77 -18.94 1.64
CA ALA A 320 9.75 -17.91 2.00
C ALA A 320 9.07 -16.63 2.52
N ALA A 321 8.01 -16.16 1.86
CA ALA A 321 7.26 -15.00 2.30
C ALA A 321 6.62 -15.20 3.68
N GLN A 322 6.03 -16.37 3.95
CA GLN A 322 5.47 -16.71 5.26
C GLN A 322 6.54 -16.84 6.35
N ALA A 323 7.70 -17.39 6.02
CA ALA A 323 8.81 -17.53 6.96
C ALA A 323 9.39 -16.17 7.37
N VAL A 324 9.55 -15.25 6.41
CA VAL A 324 10.03 -13.87 6.64
C VAL A 324 9.15 -13.12 7.64
N GLU A 325 7.84 -13.30 7.59
CA GLU A 325 6.91 -12.66 8.53
C GLU A 325 7.09 -13.11 9.98
N ARG A 326 7.58 -14.34 10.18
CA ARG A 326 7.76 -14.95 11.51
C ARG A 326 9.13 -14.74 12.08
N ILE A 327 10.15 -14.70 11.23
CA ILE A 327 11.56 -14.74 11.65
C ILE A 327 12.12 -13.31 11.76
N GLY A 328 11.83 -12.44 10.80
CA GLY A 328 12.37 -11.08 10.75
C GLY A 328 13.84 -11.03 10.27
N MET A 329 14.46 -9.87 10.44
CA MET A 329 15.85 -9.60 10.06
C MET A 329 16.79 -9.91 11.24
N PRO A 330 18.03 -10.37 11.00
CA PRO A 330 18.71 -10.50 9.71
C PRO A 330 18.47 -11.83 8.97
N GLU A 331 17.91 -12.84 9.59
CA GLU A 331 17.81 -14.20 9.06
C GLU A 331 16.91 -14.30 7.81
N SER A 332 15.97 -13.38 7.64
CA SER A 332 15.15 -13.27 6.42
C SER A 332 15.97 -13.13 5.14
N GLN A 333 17.21 -12.62 5.23
CA GLN A 333 18.12 -12.50 4.09
C GLN A 333 18.43 -13.87 3.47
N ILE A 334 18.65 -14.88 4.32
CA ILE A 334 19.00 -16.24 3.89
C ILE A 334 17.80 -16.89 3.18
N ILE A 335 16.61 -16.71 3.75
CA ILE A 335 15.37 -17.28 3.23
C ILE A 335 15.03 -16.69 1.86
N LEU A 336 15.13 -15.37 1.73
CA LEU A 336 14.85 -14.69 0.46
C LEU A 336 15.93 -14.96 -0.60
N ALA A 337 17.20 -15.13 -0.18
CA ALA A 337 18.27 -15.54 -1.09
C ALA A 337 18.04 -16.95 -1.65
N GLN A 338 17.59 -17.90 -0.82
CA GLN A 338 17.21 -19.24 -1.27
C GLN A 338 16.08 -19.18 -2.29
N ALA A 339 15.01 -18.42 -2.01
CA ALA A 339 13.87 -18.31 -2.92
C ALA A 339 14.25 -17.64 -4.24
N ALA A 340 14.99 -16.53 -4.18
CA ALA A 340 15.42 -15.80 -5.37
C ALA A 340 16.33 -16.64 -6.28
N SER A 341 17.32 -17.34 -5.70
CA SER A 341 18.20 -18.22 -6.46
C SER A 341 17.46 -19.41 -7.07
N TYR A 342 16.49 -20.00 -6.33
CA TYR A 342 15.66 -21.07 -6.87
C TYR A 342 14.86 -20.58 -8.10
N VAL A 343 14.15 -19.43 -7.98
CA VAL A 343 13.39 -18.85 -9.09
C VAL A 343 14.29 -18.49 -10.26
N ALA A 344 15.49 -17.97 -10.00
CA ALA A 344 16.46 -17.67 -11.06
C ALA A 344 16.92 -18.94 -11.81
N CYS A 345 17.15 -20.05 -11.12
CA CYS A 345 17.61 -21.31 -11.72
C CYS A 345 16.51 -22.15 -12.35
N ALA A 346 15.22 -21.91 -12.01
CA ALA A 346 14.10 -22.68 -12.52
C ALA A 346 13.91 -22.51 -14.04
N PRO A 347 13.37 -23.53 -14.76
CA PRO A 347 13.00 -23.37 -16.17
C PRO A 347 11.93 -22.29 -16.33
N LYS A 348 12.02 -21.51 -17.41
CA LYS A 348 11.16 -20.34 -17.63
C LYS A 348 9.98 -20.65 -18.54
N SER A 349 8.81 -20.13 -18.14
CA SER A 349 7.60 -20.06 -18.96
C SER A 349 6.71 -18.91 -18.51
N ASN A 350 6.16 -18.20 -19.47
CA ASN A 350 5.15 -17.16 -19.23
C ASN A 350 3.74 -17.58 -19.73
N SER A 351 3.52 -18.86 -19.95
CA SER A 351 2.30 -19.42 -20.54
C SER A 351 1.04 -18.99 -19.80
N ALA A 352 1.06 -18.97 -18.47
CA ALA A 352 -0.11 -18.56 -17.66
C ALA A 352 -0.41 -17.07 -17.80
N VAL A 353 0.60 -16.21 -17.80
CA VAL A 353 0.45 -14.75 -17.94
C VAL A 353 -0.07 -14.39 -19.33
N THR A 354 0.49 -14.97 -20.38
CA THR A 354 0.01 -14.73 -21.75
C THR A 354 -1.40 -15.21 -21.94
N ALA A 355 -1.75 -16.37 -21.37
CA ALA A 355 -3.08 -16.95 -21.45
C ALA A 355 -4.15 -16.08 -20.79
N ILE A 356 -3.93 -15.70 -19.53
CA ILE A 356 -4.89 -14.84 -18.81
C ILE A 356 -4.97 -13.44 -19.42
N GLY A 357 -3.85 -12.88 -19.88
CA GLY A 357 -3.81 -11.58 -20.57
C GLY A 357 -4.67 -11.59 -21.84
N ALA A 358 -4.48 -12.59 -22.69
CA ALA A 358 -5.27 -12.75 -23.92
C ALA A 358 -6.77 -12.97 -23.62
N ALA A 359 -7.10 -13.77 -22.60
CA ALA A 359 -8.48 -13.99 -22.21
C ALA A 359 -9.14 -12.72 -21.65
N MET A 360 -8.45 -11.95 -20.81
CA MET A 360 -8.94 -10.70 -20.25
C MET A 360 -9.13 -9.61 -21.32
N GLU A 361 -8.20 -9.50 -22.27
CA GLU A 361 -8.33 -8.62 -23.43
C GLU A 361 -9.56 -8.97 -24.24
N TYR A 362 -9.76 -10.26 -24.54
CA TYR A 362 -10.92 -10.72 -25.27
C TYR A 362 -12.23 -10.38 -24.56
N VAL A 363 -12.36 -10.74 -23.27
CA VAL A 363 -13.57 -10.48 -22.47
C VAL A 363 -13.86 -8.99 -22.33
N SER A 364 -12.84 -8.13 -22.27
CA SER A 364 -13.03 -6.68 -22.14
C SER A 364 -13.50 -5.98 -23.45
N THR A 365 -13.24 -6.61 -24.61
CA THR A 365 -13.49 -6.03 -25.93
C THR A 365 -14.65 -6.67 -26.68
N HIS A 366 -15.18 -7.80 -26.19
CA HIS A 366 -16.28 -8.52 -26.85
C HIS A 366 -17.51 -8.62 -25.93
N PRO A 367 -18.73 -8.73 -26.51
CA PRO A 367 -19.93 -8.99 -25.74
C PRO A 367 -19.84 -10.33 -24.97
N GLU A 368 -20.57 -10.42 -23.87
CA GLU A 368 -20.68 -11.65 -23.11
C GLU A 368 -21.33 -12.76 -23.95
N HIS A 369 -20.64 -13.88 -24.14
CA HIS A 369 -21.14 -15.06 -24.81
C HIS A 369 -21.93 -15.96 -23.87
N LYS A 370 -22.95 -16.66 -24.41
CA LYS A 370 -23.76 -17.58 -23.60
C LYS A 370 -22.98 -18.84 -23.25
N ILE A 371 -22.98 -19.16 -21.96
CA ILE A 371 -22.43 -20.41 -21.48
C ILE A 371 -23.26 -21.57 -22.07
N PRO A 372 -22.62 -22.60 -22.67
CA PRO A 372 -23.33 -23.77 -23.17
C PRO A 372 -24.33 -24.36 -22.15
N PRO A 373 -25.58 -24.70 -22.53
CA PRO A 373 -26.61 -25.08 -21.57
C PRO A 373 -26.22 -26.27 -20.69
N TYR A 374 -25.50 -27.26 -21.23
CA TYR A 374 -25.01 -28.42 -20.50
C TYR A 374 -23.93 -28.12 -19.44
N LEU A 375 -23.23 -26.99 -19.53
CA LEU A 375 -22.26 -26.52 -18.54
C LEU A 375 -22.89 -25.63 -17.47
N GLN A 376 -24.15 -25.20 -17.64
CA GLN A 376 -24.83 -24.34 -16.68
C GLN A 376 -25.18 -25.12 -15.41
N ASP A 377 -25.19 -24.39 -14.26
CA ASP A 377 -25.50 -25.00 -12.96
C ASP A 377 -26.85 -25.72 -12.96
N SER A 378 -26.83 -26.99 -12.53
CA SER A 378 -27.99 -27.88 -12.46
C SER A 378 -28.32 -28.35 -11.03
N HIS A 379 -27.68 -27.82 -9.99
CA HIS A 379 -27.81 -28.27 -8.60
C HIS A 379 -29.10 -27.83 -7.90
N TYR A 380 -29.97 -27.06 -8.55
CA TYR A 380 -31.21 -26.57 -7.96
C TYR A 380 -32.46 -27.18 -8.60
N LYS A 381 -33.57 -27.33 -7.81
CA LYS A 381 -34.85 -27.85 -8.29
C LYS A 381 -35.42 -26.98 -9.41
N GLY A 382 -35.59 -27.59 -10.61
CA GLY A 382 -36.12 -26.89 -11.78
C GLY A 382 -35.09 -26.55 -12.85
N ALA A 383 -33.79 -26.70 -12.61
CA ALA A 383 -32.74 -26.45 -13.59
C ALA A 383 -32.99 -27.23 -14.93
N ALA A 384 -33.36 -28.49 -14.84
CA ALA A 384 -33.67 -29.33 -15.99
C ALA A 384 -34.85 -28.78 -16.81
N LYS A 385 -35.86 -28.13 -16.18
CA LYS A 385 -36.98 -27.50 -16.90
C LYS A 385 -36.56 -26.32 -17.74
N LEU A 386 -35.40 -25.70 -17.37
CA LEU A 386 -34.77 -24.60 -18.08
C LEU A 386 -33.70 -25.10 -19.07
N GLY A 387 -33.56 -26.40 -19.27
CA GLY A 387 -32.57 -26.99 -20.18
C GLY A 387 -31.12 -26.95 -19.66
N ARG A 388 -30.91 -26.65 -18.37
CA ARG A 388 -29.58 -26.53 -17.79
C ARG A 388 -29.02 -27.86 -17.35
N GLY A 389 -27.74 -28.11 -17.61
CA GLY A 389 -27.03 -29.33 -17.24
C GLY A 389 -27.40 -30.56 -18.06
N ILE A 390 -28.36 -30.47 -19.00
CA ILE A 390 -28.77 -31.59 -19.83
C ILE A 390 -27.75 -31.85 -20.93
N GLY A 391 -27.21 -33.07 -20.98
CA GLY A 391 -26.23 -33.49 -21.98
C GLY A 391 -24.79 -33.30 -21.53
N TYR A 392 -24.54 -32.86 -20.29
CA TYR A 392 -23.19 -32.84 -19.72
C TYR A 392 -22.63 -34.26 -19.60
N GLN A 393 -21.44 -34.48 -20.09
CA GLN A 393 -20.72 -35.73 -20.01
C GLN A 393 -19.69 -35.64 -18.90
N TYR A 394 -19.85 -36.45 -17.85
CA TYR A 394 -18.92 -36.44 -16.73
C TYR A 394 -17.64 -37.20 -17.08
N ALA A 395 -16.53 -36.48 -17.19
CA ALA A 395 -15.28 -37.03 -17.71
C ALA A 395 -14.76 -38.27 -16.95
N HIS A 396 -15.07 -38.39 -15.64
CA HIS A 396 -14.68 -39.59 -14.86
C HIS A 396 -15.39 -40.87 -15.24
N ASP A 397 -16.52 -40.80 -15.98
CA ASP A 397 -17.22 -41.97 -16.49
C ASP A 397 -16.55 -42.55 -17.75
N PHE A 398 -15.54 -41.84 -18.28
CA PHE A 398 -14.86 -42.23 -19.52
C PHE A 398 -13.44 -42.70 -19.25
N GLU A 399 -12.88 -43.47 -20.20
CA GLU A 399 -11.49 -43.92 -20.15
C GLU A 399 -10.52 -42.75 -20.11
N ASN A 400 -9.44 -42.88 -19.35
CA ASN A 400 -8.45 -41.81 -19.08
C ASN A 400 -9.05 -40.51 -18.50
N HIS A 401 -10.31 -40.58 -17.98
CA HIS A 401 -11.03 -39.41 -17.46
C HIS A 401 -11.11 -38.26 -18.47
N TYR A 402 -11.24 -38.58 -19.75
CA TYR A 402 -11.30 -37.62 -20.84
C TYR A 402 -12.53 -37.92 -21.73
N VAL A 403 -13.23 -36.87 -22.12
CA VAL A 403 -14.31 -36.89 -23.09
C VAL A 403 -14.16 -35.69 -24.02
N ASP A 404 -14.37 -35.95 -25.31
CA ASP A 404 -14.34 -34.89 -26.32
C ASP A 404 -15.66 -34.12 -26.28
N GLN A 405 -15.71 -33.10 -25.44
CA GLN A 405 -16.84 -32.21 -25.23
C GLN A 405 -16.38 -30.74 -25.37
N GLN A 406 -17.23 -29.92 -25.97
CA GLN A 406 -16.95 -28.49 -26.09
C GLN A 406 -17.17 -27.79 -24.74
N TYR A 407 -16.20 -26.98 -24.30
CA TYR A 407 -16.29 -26.24 -23.04
C TYR A 407 -16.39 -24.73 -23.25
N LEU A 408 -15.93 -24.21 -24.38
CA LEU A 408 -16.07 -22.79 -24.72
C LEU A 408 -17.45 -22.52 -25.36
N PRO A 409 -17.97 -21.29 -25.25
CA PRO A 409 -19.15 -20.84 -26.02
C PRO A 409 -19.00 -21.09 -27.52
N ASP A 410 -20.14 -21.24 -28.21
CA ASP A 410 -20.17 -21.59 -29.64
C ASP A 410 -19.39 -20.60 -30.51
N GLU A 411 -19.47 -19.33 -30.18
CA GLU A 411 -18.84 -18.25 -30.94
C GLU A 411 -17.28 -18.29 -30.88
N ILE A 412 -16.75 -18.92 -29.84
CA ILE A 412 -15.31 -18.97 -29.55
C ILE A 412 -14.78 -20.39 -29.37
N ARG A 413 -15.51 -21.39 -29.82
CA ARG A 413 -15.18 -22.83 -29.62
C ARG A 413 -13.77 -23.20 -30.07
N ASP A 414 -13.25 -22.56 -31.10
CA ASP A 414 -11.94 -22.84 -31.69
C ASP A 414 -10.82 -21.96 -31.15
N MET A 415 -11.12 -21.05 -30.22
CA MET A 415 -10.13 -20.18 -29.61
C MET A 415 -9.21 -20.94 -28.66
N LYS A 416 -7.95 -20.53 -28.64
CA LYS A 416 -6.94 -21.05 -27.73
C LYS A 416 -6.33 -19.87 -26.95
N PHE A 417 -6.52 -19.87 -25.67
CA PHE A 417 -5.93 -18.89 -24.76
C PHE A 417 -4.65 -19.41 -24.10
N TYR A 418 -4.58 -20.71 -23.81
CA TYR A 418 -3.48 -21.31 -23.08
C TYR A 418 -2.66 -22.22 -23.98
N GLU A 419 -1.36 -21.96 -24.07
CA GLU A 419 -0.40 -22.75 -24.82
C GLU A 419 0.77 -23.17 -23.93
N LEU A 420 0.95 -24.48 -23.76
CA LEU A 420 2.03 -25.06 -22.97
C LEU A 420 3.36 -24.92 -23.72
N SER A 421 4.39 -24.44 -23.01
CA SER A 421 5.76 -24.39 -23.53
C SER A 421 6.38 -25.80 -23.57
N ASP A 422 7.58 -25.89 -24.16
CA ASP A 422 8.38 -27.13 -24.15
C ASP A 422 9.39 -27.18 -23.00
N MET A 423 9.22 -26.31 -21.99
CA MET A 423 10.12 -26.16 -20.85
C MET A 423 9.64 -26.92 -19.62
N GLY A 424 10.57 -27.54 -18.92
CA GLY A 424 10.33 -28.17 -17.61
C GLY A 424 9.11 -29.09 -17.57
N MET A 425 8.27 -28.93 -16.57
CA MET A 425 7.04 -29.71 -16.36
C MET A 425 5.98 -29.46 -17.44
N GLU A 426 5.95 -28.27 -18.05
CA GLU A 426 4.97 -27.99 -19.11
C GLU A 426 5.13 -28.91 -20.32
N ARG A 427 6.34 -29.34 -20.64
CA ARG A 427 6.57 -30.34 -21.67
C ARG A 427 5.83 -31.66 -21.34
N VAL A 428 5.94 -32.12 -20.10
CA VAL A 428 5.27 -33.36 -19.64
C VAL A 428 3.76 -33.21 -19.68
N LEU A 429 3.24 -32.07 -19.22
CA LEU A 429 1.81 -31.74 -19.29
C LEU A 429 1.30 -31.67 -20.73
N LYS A 430 2.09 -31.11 -21.64
CA LYS A 430 1.77 -31.00 -23.08
C LYS A 430 1.72 -32.38 -23.74
N GLU A 431 2.68 -33.25 -23.44
CA GLU A 431 2.73 -34.63 -23.91
C GLU A 431 1.51 -35.41 -23.42
N HIS A 432 1.19 -35.32 -22.12
CA HIS A 432 0.03 -35.94 -21.51
C HIS A 432 -1.28 -35.43 -22.15
N LEU A 433 -1.49 -34.13 -22.24
CA LEU A 433 -2.68 -33.52 -22.83
C LEU A 433 -2.86 -33.95 -24.32
N THR A 434 -1.74 -34.04 -25.04
CA THR A 434 -1.76 -34.49 -26.44
C THR A 434 -2.10 -35.95 -26.54
N ALA A 435 -1.60 -36.81 -25.66
CA ALA A 435 -1.88 -38.25 -25.64
C ALA A 435 -3.36 -38.53 -25.38
N ILE A 436 -3.97 -37.90 -24.37
CA ILE A 436 -5.39 -38.10 -24.05
C ILE A 436 -6.32 -37.61 -25.17
N LYS A 437 -5.97 -36.53 -25.88
CA LYS A 437 -6.75 -35.99 -26.99
C LYS A 437 -6.63 -36.83 -28.27
N LYS A 438 -5.47 -37.45 -28.52
CA LYS A 438 -5.26 -38.31 -29.71
C LYS A 438 -5.92 -39.68 -29.62
N GLY A 439 -6.23 -40.14 -28.40
CA GLY A 439 -6.87 -41.43 -28.19
C GLY A 439 -8.31 -41.56 -28.74
N GLY A 440 -8.90 -40.48 -29.23
CA GLY A 440 -10.25 -40.43 -29.80
C GLY A 440 -11.37 -40.48 -28.75
N PRO A 441 -12.64 -40.44 -29.13
CA PRO A 441 -13.74 -40.56 -28.19
C PRO A 441 -13.70 -41.95 -27.54
N HIS A 442 -13.23 -41.97 -26.30
CA HIS A 442 -13.19 -43.18 -25.49
C HIS A 442 -14.64 -43.55 -25.07
N GLY A 443 -15.02 -44.83 -25.28
CA GLY A 443 -16.31 -45.37 -24.83
C GLY A 443 -16.46 -45.19 -23.31
N LYS A 444 -17.71 -45.12 -22.83
CA LYS A 444 -17.96 -45.22 -21.39
C LYS A 444 -17.28 -46.46 -20.84
N ARG A 445 -16.70 -46.38 -19.65
CA ARG A 445 -16.23 -47.55 -18.89
C ARG A 445 -17.42 -48.52 -18.76
N GLU A 446 -17.28 -49.73 -19.24
CA GLU A 446 -18.15 -50.83 -18.85
C GLU A 446 -17.85 -51.15 -17.39
N GLU A 447 -18.87 -51.12 -16.51
CA GLU A 447 -18.78 -51.50 -15.10
C GLU A 447 -18.40 -52.97 -14.91
#